data_1046964b521d15b616cf631b0c0dfa2f
#
_entry.id   1046964b521d15b616cf631b0c0dfa2f
#
_cell.length_a   1.000
_cell.length_b   1.000
_cell.length_c   1.000
_cell.angle_alpha   90.00
_cell.angle_beta   90.00
_cell.angle_gamma   90.00
#
_symmetry.space_group_name_H-M   'P 1'
#
loop_
_entity.id
_entity.type
_entity.pdbx_description
1 polymer ?
#
loop_
_entity_poly.entity_id
_entity_poly.type
_entity_poly.pdbx_seq_one_letter_code
_entity_poly.pdbx_strand_id
1 'polypeptide(L)'
;GNIEDQNILGSMEFATKVKGTKLIVVMGHNHCGAVKGAVDDVELSHLTQLVNQIKPAIVQNENKKLMLDETSKNSVKRTIDNILNRSLVIEELVKKNQVKIVGAYYNLENGKVTFFD
;
A
#
# COMPACT_ATOMS: atom_id res chain seq x y z
N GLY A 1 5.94 2.64 4.41
CA GLY A 1 5.67 2.88 2.99
C GLY A 1 5.43 1.59 2.23
N ASN A 2 4.17 1.22 2.06
CA ASN A 2 3.78 0.00 1.33
C ASN A 2 3.67 0.25 -0.19
N ILE A 3 4.69 0.87 -0.75
CA ILE A 3 4.72 1.23 -2.18
C ILE A 3 5.23 0.04 -2.99
N GLU A 4 4.51 -0.29 -4.07
CA GLU A 4 4.98 -1.27 -5.04
C GLU A 4 6.12 -0.66 -5.88
N ASP A 5 7.14 -1.46 -6.13
CA ASP A 5 8.17 -1.15 -7.11
C ASP A 5 8.43 -2.38 -7.99
N GLN A 6 9.32 -2.25 -8.97
CA GLN A 6 9.59 -3.33 -9.91
C GLN A 6 10.03 -4.62 -9.22
N ASN A 7 10.89 -4.54 -8.21
CA ASN A 7 11.38 -5.72 -7.50
C ASN A 7 10.29 -6.36 -6.62
N ILE A 8 9.50 -5.55 -5.97
CA ILE A 8 8.37 -6.02 -5.15
C ILE A 8 7.33 -6.68 -6.04
N LEU A 9 7.00 -6.07 -7.18
CA LEU A 9 6.08 -6.67 -8.15
C LEU A 9 6.60 -8.02 -8.64
N GLY A 10 7.89 -8.12 -8.98
CA GLY A 10 8.50 -9.38 -9.39
C GLY A 10 8.43 -10.45 -8.31
N SER A 11 8.66 -10.08 -7.05
CA SER A 11 8.54 -11.01 -5.91
C SER A 11 7.10 -11.51 -5.75
N MET A 12 6.10 -10.63 -5.90
CA MET A 12 4.69 -11.02 -5.83
C MET A 12 4.28 -11.91 -7.01
N GLU A 13 4.78 -11.62 -8.21
CA GLU A 13 4.55 -12.46 -9.40
C GLU A 13 5.13 -13.86 -9.18
N PHE A 14 6.34 -13.95 -8.66
CA PHE A 14 6.93 -15.24 -8.32
C PHE A 14 6.11 -15.99 -7.29
N ALA A 15 5.72 -15.33 -6.20
CA ALA A 15 4.94 -15.95 -5.14
C ALA A 15 3.58 -16.46 -5.65
N THR A 16 2.90 -15.70 -6.48
CA THR A 16 1.55 -16.03 -6.96
C THR A 16 1.57 -16.98 -8.16
N LYS A 17 2.25 -16.59 -9.21
CA LYS A 17 2.25 -17.35 -10.48
C LYS A 17 3.05 -18.64 -10.40
N VAL A 18 4.23 -18.59 -9.76
CA VAL A 18 5.14 -19.75 -9.71
C VAL A 18 4.87 -20.64 -8.52
N LYS A 19 4.71 -20.05 -7.33
CA LYS A 19 4.53 -20.80 -6.08
C LYS A 19 3.08 -21.04 -5.69
N GLY A 20 2.13 -20.44 -6.39
CA GLY A 20 0.71 -20.68 -6.16
C GLY A 20 0.12 -20.01 -4.93
N THR A 21 0.76 -18.97 -4.40
CA THR A 21 0.20 -18.14 -3.33
C THR A 21 -1.10 -17.49 -3.82
N LYS A 22 -2.14 -17.51 -2.98
CA LYS A 22 -3.49 -17.13 -3.39
C LYS A 22 -3.95 -15.79 -2.81
N LEU A 23 -3.19 -15.19 -1.91
CA LEU A 23 -3.58 -13.96 -1.22
C LEU A 23 -2.41 -12.97 -1.17
N ILE A 24 -2.68 -11.74 -1.58
CA ILE A 24 -1.80 -10.59 -1.37
C ILE A 24 -2.51 -9.67 -0.39
N VAL A 25 -1.82 -9.31 0.69
CA VAL A 25 -2.32 -8.32 1.65
C VAL A 25 -1.44 -7.07 1.56
N VAL A 26 -2.06 -5.95 1.24
CA VAL A 26 -1.42 -4.63 1.30
C VAL A 26 -1.82 -3.99 2.61
N MET A 27 -0.85 -3.77 3.49
CA MET A 27 -1.14 -3.34 4.86
C MET A 27 -0.52 -1.97 5.15
N GLY A 28 -1.35 -1.04 5.60
CA GLY A 28 -0.93 0.22 6.23
C GLY A 28 -1.01 0.11 7.75
N HIS A 29 -0.56 1.15 8.43
CA HIS A 29 -0.64 1.21 9.88
C HIS A 29 -0.71 2.66 10.35
N ASN A 30 -1.15 2.88 11.59
CA ASN A 30 -1.10 4.20 12.21
C ASN A 30 0.36 4.58 12.55
N HIS A 31 0.59 5.84 12.80
CA HIS A 31 1.92 6.40 13.10
C HIS A 31 2.98 6.07 12.03
N CYS A 32 2.57 5.98 10.76
CA CYS A 32 3.50 5.71 9.66
C CYS A 32 4.39 6.92 9.38
N GLY A 33 5.71 6.75 9.57
CA GLY A 33 6.68 7.81 9.30
C GLY A 33 6.74 8.23 7.83
N ALA A 34 6.55 7.30 6.90
CA ALA A 34 6.54 7.61 5.47
C ALA A 34 5.31 8.44 5.07
N VAL A 35 4.14 8.11 5.62
CA VAL A 35 2.91 8.89 5.39
C VAL A 35 3.06 10.29 5.99
N LYS A 36 3.58 10.40 7.21
CA LYS A 36 3.85 11.70 7.83
C LYS A 36 4.85 12.50 7.00
N GLY A 37 5.90 11.87 6.53
CA GLY A 37 6.90 12.50 5.67
C GLY A 37 6.31 13.04 4.36
N ALA A 38 5.36 12.31 3.77
CA ALA A 38 4.66 12.77 2.57
C ALA A 38 3.80 14.01 2.85
N VAL A 39 3.05 13.99 3.95
CA VAL A 39 2.21 15.12 4.37
C VAL A 39 3.05 16.34 4.73
N ASP A 40 4.19 16.14 5.40
CA ASP A 40 5.10 17.21 5.81
C ASP A 40 6.10 17.62 4.71
N ASP A 41 6.01 17.01 3.53
CA ASP A 41 6.87 17.31 2.37
C ASP A 41 8.37 17.14 2.67
N VAL A 42 8.74 16.05 3.33
CA VAL A 42 10.11 15.75 3.70
C VAL A 42 10.95 15.46 2.45
N GLU A 43 12.16 16.02 2.41
CA GLU A 43 13.14 15.79 1.35
C GLU A 43 14.42 15.21 1.96
N LEU A 44 14.81 14.02 1.53
CA LEU A 44 16.04 13.35 1.95
C LEU A 44 16.39 12.22 0.97
N SER A 45 17.33 12.47 0.05
CA SER A 45 17.89 11.42 -0.82
C SER A 45 16.80 10.46 -1.36
N HIS A 46 16.97 9.16 -1.21
CA HIS A 46 16.02 8.15 -1.70
C HIS A 46 14.67 8.19 -0.97
N LEU A 47 14.63 8.71 0.25
CA LEU A 47 13.37 8.89 0.98
C LEU A 47 12.44 9.86 0.24
N THR A 48 12.98 10.88 -0.43
CA THR A 48 12.20 11.82 -1.23
C THR A 48 11.37 11.10 -2.28
N GLN A 49 11.96 10.11 -2.96
CA GLN A 49 11.24 9.32 -3.97
C GLN A 49 10.09 8.52 -3.35
N LEU A 50 10.33 7.89 -2.20
CA LEU A 50 9.30 7.12 -1.50
C LEU A 50 8.12 8.01 -1.10
N VAL A 51 8.37 9.13 -0.43
CA VAL A 51 7.30 10.02 0.02
C VAL A 51 6.55 10.66 -1.15
N ASN A 52 7.23 10.93 -2.26
CA ASN A 52 6.58 11.45 -3.48
C ASN A 52 5.58 10.44 -4.09
N GLN A 53 5.80 9.17 -3.92
CA GLN A 53 4.86 8.14 -4.36
C GLN A 53 3.64 8.02 -3.44
N ILE A 54 3.76 8.47 -2.20
CA ILE A 54 2.65 8.50 -1.24
C ILE A 54 1.81 9.77 -1.39
N LYS A 55 2.40 10.88 -1.78
CA LYS A 55 1.70 12.18 -1.89
C LYS A 55 0.37 12.14 -2.65
N PRO A 56 0.23 11.42 -3.77
CA PRO A 56 -1.06 11.34 -4.46
C PRO A 56 -2.18 10.72 -3.62
N ALA A 57 -1.85 10.04 -2.53
CA ALA A 57 -2.83 9.44 -1.62
C ALA A 57 -3.29 10.40 -0.52
N ILE A 58 -2.71 11.60 -0.40
CA ILE A 58 -3.02 12.53 0.69
C ILE A 58 -4.50 12.91 0.65
N VAL A 59 -5.16 12.71 1.81
CA VAL A 59 -6.54 13.13 2.05
C VAL A 59 -6.49 14.34 2.96
N GLN A 60 -6.91 15.50 2.45
CA GLN A 60 -6.88 16.73 3.22
C GLN A 60 -7.90 16.70 4.35
N ASN A 61 -7.49 17.13 5.53
CA ASN A 61 -8.37 17.26 6.69
C ASN A 61 -7.74 18.28 7.64
N GLU A 62 -8.56 19.14 8.25
CA GLU A 62 -8.11 20.11 9.24
C GLU A 62 -7.53 19.44 10.48
N ASN A 63 -8.08 18.29 10.87
CA ASN A 63 -7.52 17.46 11.93
C ASN A 63 -6.37 16.63 11.37
N LYS A 64 -5.14 16.94 11.81
CA LYS A 64 -3.94 16.29 11.28
C LYS A 64 -3.92 14.79 11.56
N LYS A 65 -4.41 14.35 12.72
CA LYS A 65 -4.48 12.91 13.03
C LYS A 65 -5.37 12.16 12.05
N LEU A 66 -6.55 12.71 11.74
CA LEU A 66 -7.44 12.13 10.75
C LEU A 66 -6.83 12.17 9.35
N MET A 67 -6.16 13.25 9.00
CA MET A 67 -5.45 13.38 7.73
C MET A 67 -4.41 12.26 7.57
N LEU A 68 -3.60 12.00 8.59
CA LEU A 68 -2.59 10.94 8.54
C LEU A 68 -3.22 9.54 8.46
N ASP A 69 -4.23 9.28 9.26
CA ASP A 69 -4.90 7.96 9.27
C ASP A 69 -5.60 7.69 7.92
N GLU A 70 -6.34 8.66 7.41
CA GLU A 70 -7.04 8.51 6.13
C GLU A 70 -6.08 8.43 4.94
N THR A 71 -4.99 9.19 4.97
CA THR A 71 -3.95 9.11 3.95
C THR A 71 -3.30 7.73 3.95
N SER A 72 -2.99 7.17 5.12
CA SER A 72 -2.43 5.83 5.23
C SER A 72 -3.36 4.78 4.62
N LYS A 73 -4.66 4.84 4.91
CA LYS A 73 -5.65 3.93 4.34
C LYS A 73 -5.81 4.11 2.84
N ASN A 74 -5.81 5.37 2.38
CA ASN A 74 -5.91 5.66 0.95
C ASN A 74 -4.66 5.20 0.19
N SER A 75 -3.49 5.30 0.81
CA SER A 75 -2.24 4.78 0.24
C SER A 75 -2.31 3.27 -0.01
N VAL A 76 -2.90 2.51 0.92
CA VAL A 76 -3.15 1.07 0.74
C VAL A 76 -3.99 0.82 -0.51
N LYS A 77 -5.09 1.53 -0.65
CA LYS A 77 -6.00 1.39 -1.80
C LYS A 77 -5.29 1.73 -3.11
N ARG A 78 -4.52 2.80 -3.12
CA ARG A 78 -3.74 3.20 -4.28
C ARG A 78 -2.71 2.14 -4.67
N THR A 79 -2.03 1.58 -3.69
CA THR A 79 -1.03 0.53 -3.94
C THR A 79 -1.69 -0.71 -4.56
N ILE A 80 -2.87 -1.10 -4.09
CA ILE A 80 -3.64 -2.20 -4.70
C ILE A 80 -3.95 -1.90 -6.17
N ASP A 81 -4.46 -0.71 -6.46
CA ASP A 81 -4.77 -0.30 -7.83
C ASP A 81 -3.50 -0.30 -8.70
N ASN A 82 -2.39 0.19 -8.17
CA ASN A 82 -1.12 0.22 -8.88
C ASN A 82 -0.58 -1.19 -9.17
N ILE A 83 -0.70 -2.12 -8.23
CA ILE A 83 -0.32 -3.52 -8.46
C ILE A 83 -1.09 -4.08 -9.64
N LEU A 84 -2.39 -3.90 -9.66
CA LEU A 84 -3.24 -4.39 -10.75
C LEU A 84 -2.94 -3.70 -12.09
N ASN A 85 -2.62 -2.41 -12.06
CA ASN A 85 -2.30 -1.66 -13.28
C ASN A 85 -0.89 -1.93 -13.80
N ARG A 86 0.06 -2.29 -12.93
CA ARG A 86 1.47 -2.46 -13.29
C ARG A 86 1.87 -3.91 -13.54
N SER A 87 1.13 -4.88 -13.00
CA SER A 87 1.42 -6.30 -13.18
C SER A 87 0.31 -6.99 -13.94
N LEU A 88 0.53 -7.21 -15.23
CA LEU A 88 -0.40 -7.98 -16.07
C LEU A 88 -0.55 -9.40 -15.54
N VAL A 89 0.52 -10.00 -15.03
CA VAL A 89 0.51 -11.36 -14.45
C VAL A 89 -0.47 -11.44 -13.27
N ILE A 90 -0.35 -10.51 -12.32
CA ILE A 90 -1.23 -10.49 -11.14
C ILE A 90 -2.66 -10.13 -11.53
N GLU A 91 -2.84 -9.16 -12.41
CA GLU A 91 -4.17 -8.79 -12.91
C GLU A 91 -4.91 -9.99 -13.49
N GLU A 92 -4.25 -10.79 -14.35
CA GLU A 92 -4.85 -11.98 -14.94
C GLU A 92 -5.23 -13.02 -13.88
N LEU A 93 -4.37 -13.26 -12.90
CA LEU A 93 -4.65 -14.18 -11.81
C LEU A 93 -5.87 -13.74 -10.99
N VAL A 94 -6.01 -12.45 -10.74
CA VAL A 94 -7.16 -11.89 -10.03
C VAL A 94 -8.43 -12.03 -10.86
N LYS A 95 -8.38 -11.73 -12.16
CA LYS A 95 -9.53 -11.89 -13.06
C LYS A 95 -10.03 -13.34 -13.10
N LYS A 96 -9.13 -14.30 -13.03
CA LYS A 96 -9.46 -15.74 -13.04
C LYS A 96 -9.83 -16.27 -11.65
N ASN A 97 -9.94 -15.42 -10.64
CA ASN A 97 -10.23 -15.79 -9.25
C ASN A 97 -9.19 -16.77 -8.66
N GLN A 98 -7.96 -16.70 -9.13
CA GLN A 98 -6.85 -17.53 -8.62
C GLN A 98 -6.05 -16.83 -7.54
N VAL A 99 -6.11 -15.51 -7.47
CA VAL A 99 -5.47 -14.66 -6.45
C VAL A 99 -6.45 -13.58 -6.01
N LYS A 100 -6.43 -13.26 -4.74
CA LYS A 100 -7.16 -12.12 -4.18
C LYS A 100 -6.18 -11.12 -3.60
N ILE A 101 -6.42 -9.84 -3.82
CA ILE A 101 -5.67 -8.75 -3.17
C ILE A 101 -6.62 -8.05 -2.21
N VAL A 102 -6.20 -7.90 -0.96
CA VAL A 102 -6.97 -7.21 0.07
C VAL A 102 -6.13 -6.13 0.72
N GLY A 103 -6.80 -5.09 1.20
CA GLY A 103 -6.18 -4.05 2.01
C GLY A 103 -6.43 -4.30 3.48
N ALA A 104 -5.50 -3.87 4.31
CA ALA A 104 -5.62 -3.97 5.76
C ALA A 104 -4.95 -2.80 6.46
N TYR A 105 -5.36 -2.56 7.69
CA TYR A 105 -4.81 -1.51 8.53
C TYR A 105 -4.45 -2.08 9.90
N TYR A 106 -3.18 -1.94 10.28
CA TYR A 106 -2.63 -2.45 11.53
C TYR A 106 -2.57 -1.34 12.57
N ASN A 107 -3.13 -1.58 13.74
CA ASN A 107 -3.03 -0.65 14.87
C ASN A 107 -1.85 -1.03 15.76
N LEU A 108 -0.83 -0.16 15.78
CA LEU A 108 0.38 -0.37 16.56
C LEU A 108 0.15 -0.39 18.08
N GLU A 109 -0.94 0.22 18.55
CA GLU A 109 -1.21 0.33 19.99
C GLU A 109 -1.73 -0.98 20.58
N ASN A 110 -2.48 -1.77 19.81
CA ASN A 110 -3.13 -2.99 20.31
C ASN A 110 -2.93 -4.22 19.43
N GLY A 111 -2.24 -4.08 18.29
CA GLY A 111 -2.01 -5.20 17.37
C GLY A 111 -3.22 -5.62 16.55
N LYS A 112 -4.31 -4.86 16.58
CA LYS A 112 -5.50 -5.20 15.82
C LYS A 112 -5.30 -4.93 14.33
N VAL A 113 -5.71 -5.89 13.50
CA VAL A 113 -5.75 -5.75 12.04
C VAL A 113 -7.21 -5.60 11.60
N THR A 114 -7.48 -4.56 10.83
CA THR A 114 -8.80 -4.34 10.22
C THR A 114 -8.66 -4.48 8.71
N PHE A 115 -9.42 -5.39 8.10
CA PHE A 115 -9.41 -5.56 6.65
C PHE A 115 -10.39 -4.59 5.98
N PHE A 116 -10.01 -4.11 4.81
CA PHE A 116 -10.87 -3.29 3.98
C PHE A 116 -11.71 -4.17 3.06
N ASP A 117 -12.88 -3.72 2.80
CA ASP A 117 -13.77 -4.35 1.84
C ASP A 117 -13.39 -4.01 0.38
#